data_ee1a7515e66c590a8fb906da0fe50681
#
_entry.id   ee1a7515e66c590a8fb906da0fe50681
#
_cell.length_a   1.000
_cell.length_b   1.000
_cell.length_c   1.000
_cell.angle_alpha   90.00
_cell.angle_beta   90.00
_cell.angle_gamma   90.00
#
_symmetry.space_group_name_H-M   'P 1'
#
loop_
_entity.id
_entity.type
_entity.pdbx_description
1 polymer ?
#
loop_
_entity_poly.entity_id
_entity_poly.type
_entity_poly.pdbx_seq_one_letter_code
_entity_poly.pdbx_strand_id
1 'polypeptide(L)'
;MSQVHVLNHPLIQHKLTIMRKKETGPKEFRELLEEISTLMVYEVTRDLPTEEVEIETPICKMKSKVLAGKKLGIVPILRAGLGMVDGVTNLIPACRVGHIGLYRDPVPLNPVEYYCKLPADAQERELIVLDPMLATGGSASAAISFIKKRGCSHIRLVNLIAAPEGIKRMQEDHPDVDIYVAGMDDHLNEHGYIVPGLGDAGDRLFGTK
;
A
#
# COMPACT_ATOMS: atom_id res chain seq x y z
N MET A 1 11.75 -5.23 14.64
CA MET A 1 10.54 -4.45 15.02
C MET A 1 10.09 -3.70 13.81
N SER A 2 8.81 -3.77 13.48
CA SER A 2 8.18 -3.00 12.40
C SER A 2 8.53 -1.52 12.50
N GLN A 3 9.03 -0.94 11.41
CA GLN A 3 9.29 0.50 11.34
C GLN A 3 8.11 1.21 10.70
N VAL A 4 7.84 2.43 11.18
CA VAL A 4 6.81 3.30 10.61
C VAL A 4 7.49 4.45 9.90
N HIS A 5 7.30 4.52 8.59
CA HIS A 5 7.88 5.54 7.72
C HIS A 5 6.80 6.53 7.31
N VAL A 6 6.84 7.74 7.91
CA VAL A 6 5.97 8.84 7.47
C VAL A 6 6.68 9.60 6.35
N LEU A 7 6.09 9.55 5.16
CA LEU A 7 6.68 10.12 3.93
C LEU A 7 6.37 11.62 3.84
N ASN A 8 7.15 12.42 4.56
CA ASN A 8 6.97 13.87 4.65
C ASN A 8 7.60 14.62 3.44
N HIS A 9 7.23 14.23 2.23
CA HIS A 9 7.70 14.89 1.02
C HIS A 9 6.74 16.03 0.61
N PRO A 10 7.21 17.25 0.28
CA PRO A 10 6.35 18.39 -0.02
C PRO A 10 5.28 18.12 -1.10
N LEU A 11 5.61 17.40 -2.16
CA LEU A 11 4.66 17.04 -3.20
C LEU A 11 3.57 16.09 -2.70
N ILE A 12 3.93 15.12 -1.86
CA ILE A 12 2.97 14.19 -1.24
C ILE A 12 2.02 15.00 -0.35
N GLN A 13 2.55 15.84 0.52
CA GLN A 13 1.75 16.65 1.44
C GLN A 13 0.83 17.65 0.72
N HIS A 14 1.31 18.29 -0.35
CA HIS A 14 0.49 19.17 -1.18
C HIS A 14 -0.70 18.44 -1.79
N LYS A 15 -0.46 17.29 -2.43
CA LYS A 15 -1.51 16.47 -3.06
C LYS A 15 -2.47 15.90 -2.02
N LEU A 16 -1.96 15.42 -0.88
CA LEU A 16 -2.77 14.93 0.22
C LEU A 16 -3.69 16.04 0.78
N THR A 17 -3.20 17.28 0.88
CA THR A 17 -4.01 18.43 1.30
C THR A 17 -5.20 18.66 0.35
N ILE A 18 -5.00 18.59 -0.97
CA ILE A 18 -6.08 18.73 -1.94
C ILE A 18 -7.06 17.56 -1.82
N MET A 19 -6.55 16.35 -1.72
CA MET A 19 -7.35 15.12 -1.60
C MET A 19 -8.26 15.12 -0.36
N ARG A 20 -7.81 15.72 0.76
CA ARG A 20 -8.59 15.83 2.00
C ARG A 20 -9.81 16.74 1.89
N LYS A 21 -9.81 17.72 0.98
CA LYS A 21 -10.92 18.66 0.83
C LYS A 21 -12.21 17.93 0.49
N LYS A 22 -13.32 18.33 1.11
CA LYS A 22 -14.65 17.75 0.86
C LYS A 22 -15.16 18.03 -0.56
N GLU A 23 -14.68 19.08 -1.19
CA GLU A 23 -15.03 19.51 -2.55
C GLU A 23 -14.32 18.66 -3.63
N THR A 24 -13.25 17.94 -3.29
CA THR A 24 -12.50 17.09 -4.24
C THR A 24 -13.39 15.95 -4.71
N GLY A 25 -13.78 16.01 -5.99
CA GLY A 25 -14.67 15.04 -6.61
C GLY A 25 -13.97 13.70 -6.93
N PRO A 26 -14.73 12.66 -7.27
CA PRO A 26 -14.18 11.30 -7.47
C PRO A 26 -13.11 11.23 -8.57
N LYS A 27 -13.20 12.03 -9.63
CA LYS A 27 -12.19 12.06 -10.70
C LYS A 27 -10.86 12.55 -10.15
N GLU A 28 -10.85 13.74 -9.55
CA GLU A 28 -9.65 14.34 -8.99
C GLU A 28 -9.07 13.51 -7.85
N PHE A 29 -9.94 12.90 -7.03
CA PHE A 29 -9.53 11.99 -5.97
C PHE A 29 -8.74 10.78 -6.50
N ARG A 30 -9.18 10.17 -7.62
CA ARG A 30 -8.46 9.07 -8.28
C ARG A 30 -7.11 9.52 -8.82
N GLU A 31 -7.07 10.65 -9.53
CA GLU A 31 -5.84 11.22 -10.09
C GLU A 31 -4.81 11.50 -8.99
N LEU A 32 -5.24 12.14 -7.90
CA LEU A 32 -4.37 12.42 -6.75
C LEU A 32 -3.88 11.13 -6.06
N LEU A 33 -4.76 10.12 -5.92
CA LEU A 33 -4.39 8.85 -5.30
C LEU A 33 -3.33 8.12 -6.13
N GLU A 34 -3.47 8.08 -7.45
CA GLU A 34 -2.49 7.52 -8.38
C GLU A 34 -1.13 8.23 -8.24
N GLU A 35 -1.13 9.56 -8.31
CA GLU A 35 0.08 10.37 -8.20
C GLU A 35 0.80 10.20 -6.86
N ILE A 36 0.06 10.21 -5.74
CA ILE A 36 0.63 9.99 -4.41
C ILE A 36 1.18 8.56 -4.32
N SER A 37 0.45 7.56 -4.82
CA SER A 37 0.89 6.17 -4.81
C SER A 37 2.20 5.98 -5.57
N THR A 38 2.37 6.65 -6.72
CA THR A 38 3.63 6.67 -7.48
C THR A 38 4.79 7.21 -6.64
N LEU A 39 4.59 8.37 -5.99
CA LEU A 39 5.62 9.00 -5.15
C LEU A 39 5.95 8.14 -3.92
N MET A 40 4.93 7.56 -3.29
CA MET A 40 5.13 6.67 -2.14
C MET A 40 5.94 5.44 -2.51
N VAL A 41 5.58 4.76 -3.60
CA VAL A 41 6.28 3.54 -4.01
C VAL A 41 7.71 3.81 -4.45
N TYR A 42 8.00 4.97 -5.03
CA TYR A 42 9.38 5.40 -5.26
C TYR A 42 10.21 5.39 -3.96
N GLU A 43 9.68 5.91 -2.87
CA GLU A 43 10.34 5.88 -1.55
C GLU A 43 10.38 4.47 -0.94
N VAL A 44 9.26 3.74 -1.01
CA VAL A 44 9.15 2.37 -0.49
C VAL A 44 10.16 1.41 -1.12
N THR A 45 10.58 1.68 -2.35
CA THR A 45 11.52 0.82 -3.10
C THR A 45 12.98 1.29 -3.06
N ARG A 46 13.31 2.26 -2.23
CA ARG A 46 14.63 2.90 -2.16
C ARG A 46 15.78 1.93 -1.79
N ASP A 47 15.48 0.93 -1.00
CA ASP A 47 16.43 -0.05 -0.47
C ASP A 47 16.42 -1.40 -1.20
N LEU A 48 15.73 -1.49 -2.35
CA LEU A 48 15.72 -2.72 -3.12
C LEU A 48 17.15 -3.12 -3.55
N PRO A 49 17.50 -4.41 -3.44
CA PRO A 49 18.81 -4.89 -3.82
C PRO A 49 19.03 -4.75 -5.33
N THR A 50 20.28 -4.45 -5.70
CA THR A 50 20.73 -4.38 -7.09
C THR A 50 21.85 -5.34 -7.34
N GLU A 51 21.98 -5.83 -8.58
CA GLU A 51 23.10 -6.67 -9.04
C GLU A 51 23.77 -6.05 -10.26
N GLU A 52 25.05 -6.35 -10.46
CA GLU A 52 25.81 -5.90 -11.63
C GLU A 52 25.63 -6.89 -12.80
N VAL A 53 25.32 -6.35 -13.96
CA VAL A 53 25.24 -7.10 -15.22
C VAL A 53 26.12 -6.45 -16.27
N GLU A 54 26.69 -7.26 -17.17
CA GLU A 54 27.41 -6.72 -18.34
C GLU A 54 26.38 -6.27 -19.39
N ILE A 55 26.53 -5.05 -19.86
CA ILE A 55 25.74 -4.46 -20.93
C ILE A 55 26.64 -3.89 -22.01
N GLU A 56 26.10 -3.68 -23.19
CA GLU A 56 26.75 -2.96 -24.27
C GLU A 56 25.97 -1.69 -24.59
N THR A 57 26.63 -0.56 -24.48
CA THR A 57 26.10 0.73 -24.90
C THR A 57 26.45 0.94 -26.39
N PRO A 58 25.90 1.96 -27.06
CA PRO A 58 26.32 2.29 -28.43
C PRO A 58 27.82 2.62 -28.58
N ILE A 59 28.55 2.81 -27.45
CA ILE A 59 29.94 3.22 -27.45
C ILE A 59 30.86 2.08 -27.02
N CYS A 60 30.51 1.38 -25.90
CA CYS A 60 31.40 0.36 -25.33
C CYS A 60 30.64 -0.63 -24.42
N LYS A 61 31.32 -1.73 -24.08
CA LYS A 61 30.88 -2.66 -23.02
C LYS A 61 31.17 -2.06 -21.65
N MET A 62 30.22 -2.24 -20.72
CA MET A 62 30.36 -1.80 -19.34
C MET A 62 29.56 -2.69 -18.38
N LYS A 63 29.85 -2.58 -17.07
CA LYS A 63 29.01 -3.11 -16.01
C LYS A 63 28.02 -2.04 -15.57
N SER A 64 26.78 -2.45 -15.33
CA SER A 64 25.71 -1.57 -14.86
C SER A 64 24.80 -2.31 -13.88
N LYS A 65 24.01 -1.55 -13.10
CA LYS A 65 23.15 -2.10 -12.05
C LYS A 65 21.73 -2.30 -12.57
N VAL A 66 21.16 -3.45 -12.20
CA VAL A 66 19.73 -3.77 -12.36
C VAL A 66 19.16 -4.20 -11.01
N LEU A 67 17.84 -4.23 -10.86
CA LEU A 67 17.21 -4.80 -9.67
C LEU A 67 17.54 -6.30 -9.59
N ALA A 68 18.03 -6.73 -8.43
CA ALA A 68 18.38 -8.11 -8.18
C ALA A 68 17.13 -9.00 -7.95
N GLY A 69 17.25 -10.28 -8.27
CA GLY A 69 16.26 -11.31 -7.94
C GLY A 69 14.89 -11.15 -8.59
N LYS A 70 13.87 -11.71 -7.95
CA LYS A 70 12.47 -11.58 -8.37
C LYS A 70 11.97 -10.16 -8.09
N LYS A 71 11.33 -9.57 -9.08
CA LYS A 71 10.78 -8.23 -8.99
C LYS A 71 9.54 -8.20 -8.09
N LEU A 72 9.10 -6.98 -7.76
CA LEU A 72 7.99 -6.70 -6.86
C LEU A 72 6.68 -7.39 -7.25
N GLY A 73 5.87 -7.66 -6.23
CA GLY A 73 4.45 -7.90 -6.36
C GLY A 73 3.66 -6.90 -5.54
N ILE A 74 2.48 -6.52 -6.00
CA ILE A 74 1.55 -5.68 -5.24
C ILE A 74 0.27 -6.43 -4.95
N VAL A 75 -0.31 -6.15 -3.80
CA VAL A 75 -1.56 -6.78 -3.36
C VAL A 75 -2.49 -5.72 -2.78
N PRO A 76 -3.34 -5.10 -3.61
CA PRO A 76 -4.37 -4.19 -3.11
C PRO A 76 -5.40 -4.96 -2.28
N ILE A 77 -5.78 -4.37 -1.13
CA ILE A 77 -6.93 -4.82 -0.36
C ILE A 77 -8.19 -4.26 -1.02
N LEU A 78 -9.04 -5.16 -1.51
CA LEU A 78 -10.27 -4.78 -2.20
C LEU A 78 -11.26 -4.14 -1.20
N ARG A 79 -11.95 -3.08 -1.59
CA ARG A 79 -12.04 -2.42 -2.89
C ARG A 79 -11.07 -1.24 -3.02
N ALA A 80 -10.88 -0.44 -1.94
CA ALA A 80 -10.23 0.87 -1.98
C ALA A 80 -8.75 0.81 -2.44
N GLY A 81 -8.02 -0.27 -2.11
CA GLY A 81 -6.65 -0.46 -2.56
C GLY A 81 -6.45 -0.48 -4.08
N LEU A 82 -7.52 -0.76 -4.85
CA LEU A 82 -7.45 -0.72 -6.32
C LEU A 82 -7.04 0.64 -6.87
N GLY A 83 -7.43 1.72 -6.19
CA GLY A 83 -7.07 3.07 -6.64
C GLY A 83 -5.58 3.40 -6.57
N MET A 84 -4.80 2.58 -5.87
CA MET A 84 -3.34 2.75 -5.77
C MET A 84 -2.57 1.95 -6.83
N VAL A 85 -3.22 1.01 -7.52
CA VAL A 85 -2.55 0.05 -8.41
C VAL A 85 -1.89 0.73 -9.60
N ASP A 86 -2.59 1.63 -10.28
CA ASP A 86 -2.09 2.29 -11.49
C ASP A 86 -0.85 3.14 -11.19
N GLY A 87 -0.81 3.84 -10.05
CA GLY A 87 0.36 4.60 -9.63
C GLY A 87 1.60 3.72 -9.45
N VAL A 88 1.44 2.48 -8.98
CA VAL A 88 2.56 1.54 -8.84
C VAL A 88 2.94 0.92 -10.18
N THR A 89 1.98 0.46 -10.97
CA THR A 89 2.24 -0.23 -12.23
C THR A 89 2.81 0.69 -13.30
N ASN A 90 2.45 1.98 -13.27
CA ASN A 90 3.05 2.99 -14.14
C ASN A 90 4.54 3.22 -13.80
N LEU A 91 4.91 3.19 -12.53
CA LEU A 91 6.30 3.31 -12.10
C LEU A 91 7.10 2.02 -12.31
N ILE A 92 6.48 0.87 -12.03
CA ILE A 92 7.12 -0.45 -12.08
C ILE A 92 6.29 -1.40 -12.96
N PRO A 93 6.36 -1.26 -14.31
CA PRO A 93 5.50 -2.03 -15.22
C PRO A 93 5.68 -3.56 -15.14
N ALA A 94 6.83 -4.00 -14.64
CA ALA A 94 7.14 -5.42 -14.48
C ALA A 94 6.64 -6.03 -13.16
N CYS A 95 6.01 -5.25 -12.27
CA CYS A 95 5.46 -5.80 -11.03
C CYS A 95 4.29 -6.75 -11.31
N ARG A 96 4.11 -7.73 -10.45
CA ARG A 96 2.96 -8.64 -10.52
C ARG A 96 1.85 -8.13 -9.60
N VAL A 97 0.60 -8.32 -10.01
CA VAL A 97 -0.56 -7.86 -9.25
C VAL A 97 -1.32 -9.07 -8.73
N GLY A 98 -1.39 -9.22 -7.41
CA GLY A 98 -2.35 -10.08 -6.73
C GLY A 98 -3.51 -9.25 -6.19
N HIS A 99 -4.53 -9.89 -5.67
CA HIS A 99 -5.66 -9.20 -5.04
C HIS A 99 -6.10 -9.98 -3.81
N ILE A 100 -6.50 -9.25 -2.76
CA ILE A 100 -7.14 -9.83 -1.59
C ILE A 100 -8.42 -9.08 -1.25
N GLY A 101 -9.51 -9.81 -1.09
CA GLY A 101 -10.80 -9.29 -0.71
C GLY A 101 -11.23 -9.79 0.65
N LEU A 102 -11.62 -8.87 1.53
CA LEU A 102 -12.05 -9.15 2.87
C LEU A 102 -13.41 -8.52 3.12
N TYR A 103 -14.25 -9.19 3.91
CA TYR A 103 -15.42 -8.58 4.51
C TYR A 103 -15.41 -8.85 6.02
N ARG A 104 -16.18 -8.07 6.76
CA ARG A 104 -16.39 -8.35 8.18
C ARG A 104 -17.66 -9.16 8.35
N ASP A 105 -17.54 -10.34 8.95
CA ASP A 105 -18.70 -11.10 9.36
C ASP A 105 -19.47 -10.28 10.40
N PRO A 106 -20.81 -10.12 10.24
CA PRO A 106 -21.61 -9.38 11.21
C PRO A 106 -21.59 -10.01 12.62
N VAL A 107 -21.32 -11.32 12.74
CA VAL A 107 -21.19 -12.04 14.02
C VAL A 107 -20.19 -13.19 13.86
N PRO A 108 -18.99 -13.13 14.44
CA PRO A 108 -18.46 -12.26 15.52
C PRO A 108 -17.54 -11.10 15.07
N LEU A 109 -17.84 -10.35 14.01
CA LEU A 109 -17.05 -9.23 13.46
C LEU A 109 -15.62 -9.58 13.02
N ASN A 110 -15.35 -10.85 12.76
CA ASN A 110 -14.05 -11.30 12.28
C ASN A 110 -13.87 -10.98 10.80
N PRO A 111 -12.67 -10.56 10.37
CA PRO A 111 -12.37 -10.42 8.96
C PRO A 111 -12.36 -11.79 8.29
N VAL A 112 -13.16 -11.93 7.23
CA VAL A 112 -13.26 -13.14 6.43
C VAL A 112 -12.74 -12.85 5.03
N GLU A 113 -11.84 -13.72 4.55
CA GLU A 113 -11.36 -13.68 3.18
C GLU A 113 -12.44 -14.28 2.24
N TYR A 114 -12.90 -13.49 1.28
CA TYR A 114 -13.79 -14.00 0.22
C TYR A 114 -13.06 -14.17 -1.12
N TYR A 115 -11.88 -13.55 -1.27
CA TYR A 115 -11.09 -13.66 -2.48
C TYR A 115 -9.62 -13.44 -2.17
N CYS A 116 -8.76 -14.33 -2.68
CA CYS A 116 -7.32 -14.11 -2.67
C CYS A 116 -6.69 -14.78 -3.88
N LYS A 117 -6.11 -13.99 -4.76
CA LYS A 117 -5.34 -14.46 -5.92
C LYS A 117 -3.98 -13.79 -5.90
N LEU A 118 -2.94 -14.54 -5.61
CA LEU A 118 -1.56 -14.08 -5.64
C LEU A 118 -0.84 -14.60 -6.89
N PRO A 119 0.25 -13.93 -7.34
CA PRO A 119 1.16 -14.50 -8.34
C PRO A 119 1.67 -15.86 -7.90
N ALA A 120 1.90 -16.76 -8.85
CA ALA A 120 2.34 -18.14 -8.54
C ALA A 120 3.69 -18.20 -7.79
N ASP A 121 4.53 -17.19 -7.99
CA ASP A 121 5.84 -17.01 -7.37
C ASP A 121 5.85 -15.92 -6.26
N ALA A 122 4.70 -15.65 -5.66
CA ALA A 122 4.55 -14.59 -4.65
C ALA A 122 5.48 -14.78 -3.43
N GLN A 123 5.80 -16.03 -3.08
CA GLN A 123 6.70 -16.35 -1.96
C GLN A 123 8.14 -15.89 -2.18
N GLU A 124 8.54 -15.70 -3.45
CA GLU A 124 9.89 -15.28 -3.84
C GLU A 124 9.98 -13.76 -4.11
N ARG A 125 8.87 -13.01 -3.92
CA ARG A 125 8.77 -11.59 -4.22
C ARG A 125 8.73 -10.75 -2.97
N GLU A 126 9.23 -9.53 -3.09
CA GLU A 126 8.87 -8.45 -2.16
C GLU A 126 7.43 -8.03 -2.47
N LEU A 127 6.52 -8.20 -1.52
CA LEU A 127 5.11 -7.86 -1.68
C LEU A 127 4.79 -6.52 -1.01
N ILE A 128 4.16 -5.63 -1.76
CA ILE A 128 3.63 -4.37 -1.24
C ILE A 128 2.11 -4.50 -1.15
N VAL A 129 1.60 -4.52 0.08
CA VAL A 129 0.16 -4.50 0.35
C VAL A 129 -0.32 -3.05 0.33
N LEU A 130 -1.37 -2.78 -0.44
CA LEU A 130 -1.89 -1.44 -0.69
C LEU A 130 -3.29 -1.29 -0.09
N ASP A 131 -3.46 -0.31 0.78
CA ASP A 131 -4.77 0.10 1.31
C ASP A 131 -4.72 1.60 1.65
N PRO A 132 -5.59 2.47 1.12
CA PRO A 132 -5.54 3.90 1.41
C PRO A 132 -5.66 4.26 2.89
N MET A 133 -6.35 3.46 3.69
CA MET A 133 -6.77 3.82 5.05
C MET A 133 -6.32 2.78 6.07
N LEU A 134 -5.38 3.13 6.95
CA LEU A 134 -5.06 2.33 8.13
C LEU A 134 -5.76 2.90 9.37
N ALA A 135 -7.06 2.60 9.50
CA ALA A 135 -7.87 3.06 10.62
C ALA A 135 -7.69 2.16 11.86
N THR A 136 -8.50 1.12 12.01
CA THR A 136 -8.39 0.17 13.14
C THR A 136 -7.30 -0.89 12.96
N GLY A 137 -6.70 -0.98 11.77
CA GLY A 137 -5.73 -2.01 11.40
C GLY A 137 -6.31 -3.40 11.12
N GLY A 138 -7.61 -3.62 11.37
CA GLY A 138 -8.21 -4.95 11.29
C GLY A 138 -8.14 -5.59 9.90
N SER A 139 -8.45 -4.85 8.84
CA SER A 139 -8.40 -5.35 7.46
C SER A 139 -6.95 -5.60 7.02
N ALA A 140 -6.05 -4.66 7.29
CA ALA A 140 -4.64 -4.80 6.92
C ALA A 140 -3.98 -5.98 7.64
N SER A 141 -4.19 -6.11 8.95
CA SER A 141 -3.66 -7.24 9.75
C SER A 141 -4.18 -8.58 9.25
N ALA A 142 -5.49 -8.69 8.98
CA ALA A 142 -6.06 -9.93 8.44
C ALA A 142 -5.51 -10.24 7.04
N ALA A 143 -5.44 -9.26 6.14
CA ALA A 143 -4.89 -9.45 4.80
C ALA A 143 -3.46 -9.99 4.86
N ILE A 144 -2.60 -9.38 5.66
CA ILE A 144 -1.21 -9.80 5.82
C ILE A 144 -1.13 -11.20 6.44
N SER A 145 -1.99 -11.52 7.42
CA SER A 145 -2.09 -12.87 7.99
C SER A 145 -2.42 -13.92 6.92
N PHE A 146 -3.37 -13.62 6.03
CA PHE A 146 -3.73 -14.54 4.93
C PHE A 146 -2.63 -14.68 3.88
N ILE A 147 -1.90 -13.60 3.58
CA ILE A 147 -0.76 -13.61 2.67
C ILE A 147 0.39 -14.44 3.27
N LYS A 148 0.69 -14.27 4.57
CA LYS A 148 1.71 -15.06 5.29
C LYS A 148 1.37 -16.55 5.35
N LYS A 149 0.09 -16.90 5.57
CA LYS A 149 -0.35 -18.31 5.52
C LYS A 149 -0.10 -18.98 4.17
N ARG A 150 0.09 -18.22 3.10
CA ARG A 150 0.46 -18.69 1.75
C ARG A 150 1.98 -18.74 1.53
N GLY A 151 2.77 -18.57 2.59
CA GLY A 151 4.22 -18.67 2.57
C GLY A 151 4.98 -17.41 2.17
N CYS A 152 4.30 -16.27 2.04
CA CYS A 152 4.95 -14.99 1.74
C CYS A 152 5.49 -14.36 3.03
N SER A 153 6.77 -14.01 3.04
CA SER A 153 7.46 -13.44 4.23
C SER A 153 7.97 -12.01 4.04
N HIS A 154 8.23 -11.61 2.80
CA HIS A 154 8.73 -10.27 2.50
C HIS A 154 7.56 -9.36 2.14
N ILE A 155 7.05 -8.63 3.15
CA ILE A 155 5.83 -7.82 3.03
C ILE A 155 6.08 -6.42 3.56
N ARG A 156 5.66 -5.40 2.80
CA ARG A 156 5.55 -4.00 3.22
C ARG A 156 4.09 -3.57 3.12
N LEU A 157 3.65 -2.73 4.06
CA LEU A 157 2.31 -2.15 4.03
C LEU A 157 2.40 -0.68 3.65
N VAL A 158 1.59 -0.26 2.68
CA VAL A 158 1.53 1.13 2.21
C VAL A 158 0.12 1.65 2.33
N ASN A 159 -0.02 2.73 3.12
CA ASN A 159 -1.30 3.40 3.35
C ASN A 159 -1.17 4.90 3.06
N LEU A 160 -2.23 5.50 2.53
CA LEU A 160 -2.26 6.94 2.31
C LEU A 160 -2.26 7.70 3.63
N ILE A 161 -3.21 7.37 4.51
CA ILE A 161 -3.27 7.91 5.88
C ILE A 161 -3.47 6.80 6.91
N ALA A 162 -2.98 7.06 8.12
CA ALA A 162 -3.10 6.13 9.24
C ALA A 162 -3.52 6.83 10.53
N ALA A 163 -4.19 6.09 11.41
CA ALA A 163 -4.38 6.45 12.81
C ALA A 163 -3.40 5.69 13.72
N PRO A 164 -3.01 6.23 14.86
CA PRO A 164 -2.12 5.58 15.82
C PRO A 164 -2.61 4.19 16.26
N GLU A 165 -3.92 4.01 16.38
CA GLU A 165 -4.55 2.75 16.75
C GLU A 165 -4.30 1.65 15.72
N GLY A 166 -4.40 1.99 14.43
CA GLY A 166 -4.11 1.06 13.34
C GLY A 166 -2.63 0.67 13.26
N ILE A 167 -1.75 1.65 13.44
CA ILE A 167 -0.31 1.43 13.51
C ILE A 167 0.04 0.49 14.66
N LYS A 168 -0.45 0.79 15.87
CA LYS A 168 -0.22 -0.03 17.06
C LYS A 168 -0.63 -1.48 16.83
N ARG A 169 -1.83 -1.69 16.31
CA ARG A 169 -2.32 -3.03 15.99
C ARG A 169 -1.43 -3.76 14.99
N MET A 170 -1.01 -3.08 13.93
CA MET A 170 -0.12 -3.68 12.94
C MET A 170 1.24 -4.07 13.53
N GLN A 171 1.81 -3.24 14.41
CA GLN A 171 3.06 -3.53 15.08
C GLN A 171 2.96 -4.71 16.07
N GLU A 172 1.80 -4.87 16.73
CA GLU A 172 1.52 -5.99 17.61
C GLU A 172 1.31 -7.30 16.84
N ASP A 173 0.49 -7.27 15.79
CA ASP A 173 0.13 -8.46 15.01
C ASP A 173 1.24 -8.88 14.02
N HIS A 174 1.98 -7.90 13.48
CA HIS A 174 2.99 -8.10 12.41
C HIS A 174 4.26 -7.27 12.66
N PRO A 175 5.06 -7.58 13.70
CA PRO A 175 6.27 -6.84 14.05
C PRO A 175 7.40 -6.92 13.01
N ASP A 176 7.24 -7.72 11.99
CA ASP A 176 8.16 -7.95 10.87
C ASP A 176 7.74 -7.22 9.57
N VAL A 177 6.65 -6.45 9.59
CA VAL A 177 6.13 -5.73 8.42
C VAL A 177 6.33 -4.23 8.60
N ASP A 178 7.13 -3.63 7.74
CA ASP A 178 7.30 -2.18 7.74
C ASP A 178 6.08 -1.47 7.13
N ILE A 179 5.73 -0.32 7.73
CA ILE A 179 4.54 0.45 7.41
C ILE A 179 4.95 1.80 6.84
N TYR A 180 4.45 2.13 5.66
CA TYR A 180 4.69 3.39 4.98
C TYR A 180 3.39 4.17 4.86
N VAL A 181 3.39 5.43 5.32
CA VAL A 181 2.20 6.29 5.30
C VAL A 181 2.54 7.66 4.74
N ALA A 182 1.65 8.25 3.94
CA ALA A 182 1.80 9.62 3.49
C ALA A 182 1.39 10.64 4.57
N GLY A 183 0.50 10.25 5.49
CA GLY A 183 0.10 11.07 6.62
C GLY A 183 -0.28 10.23 7.84
N MET A 184 0.17 10.70 9.02
CA MET A 184 -0.28 10.19 10.30
C MET A 184 -1.27 11.19 10.88
N ASP A 185 -2.49 10.74 11.18
CA ASP A 185 -3.55 11.55 11.74
C ASP A 185 -3.70 11.32 13.26
N ASP A 186 -4.60 12.08 13.93
CA ASP A 186 -4.57 12.19 15.37
C ASP A 186 -5.15 10.96 16.10
N HIS A 187 -6.33 10.48 15.65
CA HIS A 187 -7.05 9.39 16.33
C HIS A 187 -8.20 8.85 15.48
N LEU A 188 -8.90 7.84 16.00
CA LEU A 188 -10.19 7.38 15.46
C LEU A 188 -11.34 7.98 16.26
N ASN A 189 -12.41 8.42 15.57
CA ASN A 189 -13.65 8.80 16.24
C ASN A 189 -14.45 7.54 16.67
N GLU A 190 -15.60 7.77 17.35
CA GLU A 190 -16.50 6.73 17.85
C GLU A 190 -17.04 5.76 16.79
N HIS A 191 -17.03 6.19 15.51
CA HIS A 191 -17.45 5.36 14.37
C HIS A 191 -16.27 4.67 13.66
N GLY A 192 -15.04 4.82 14.17
CA GLY A 192 -13.84 4.22 13.59
C GLY A 192 -13.28 4.96 12.37
N TYR A 193 -13.69 6.21 12.12
CA TYR A 193 -13.10 7.06 11.09
C TYR A 193 -11.85 7.77 11.61
N ILE A 194 -10.85 7.90 10.76
CA ILE A 194 -9.64 8.67 11.02
C ILE A 194 -9.99 10.15 11.13
N VAL A 195 -9.44 10.86 12.12
CA VAL A 195 -9.62 12.28 12.37
C VAL A 195 -8.25 12.97 12.37
N PRO A 196 -8.07 14.05 11.59
CA PRO A 196 -9.02 14.75 10.70
C PRO A 196 -9.42 13.95 9.46
N GLY A 197 -8.63 13.00 9.00
CA GLY A 197 -8.96 12.06 7.96
C GLY A 197 -9.18 12.66 6.57
N LEU A 198 -9.87 11.90 5.75
CA LEU A 198 -10.32 12.30 4.40
C LEU A 198 -11.70 11.69 4.04
N GLY A 199 -12.43 11.20 5.03
CA GLY A 199 -13.69 10.48 4.83
C GLY A 199 -13.49 9.00 4.50
N ASP A 200 -14.47 8.37 3.83
CA ASP A 200 -14.32 7.00 3.33
C ASP A 200 -13.63 7.02 1.95
N ALA A 201 -12.44 6.44 1.88
CA ALA A 201 -11.66 6.43 0.64
C ALA A 201 -12.34 5.62 -0.47
N GLY A 202 -13.02 4.52 -0.13
CA GLY A 202 -13.74 3.71 -1.11
C GLY A 202 -14.91 4.47 -1.74
N ASP A 203 -15.73 5.11 -0.92
CA ASP A 203 -16.85 5.91 -1.39
C ASP A 203 -16.40 7.10 -2.25
N ARG A 204 -15.34 7.79 -1.82
CA ARG A 204 -14.76 8.91 -2.58
C ARG A 204 -14.14 8.47 -3.91
N LEU A 205 -13.48 7.30 -3.91
CA LEU A 205 -12.82 6.74 -5.10
C LEU A 205 -13.85 6.29 -6.15
N PHE A 206 -14.92 5.64 -5.69
CA PHE A 206 -15.93 5.00 -6.57
C PHE A 206 -17.19 5.84 -6.75
N GLY A 207 -17.36 6.91 -6.00
CA GLY A 207 -18.55 7.76 -6.06
C GLY A 207 -19.81 7.02 -5.58
N THR A 208 -19.70 6.23 -4.52
CA THR A 208 -20.79 5.38 -4.00
C THR A 208 -21.63 6.06 -2.92
N LYS A 209 -21.31 7.30 -2.56
CA LYS A 209 -22.12 8.20 -1.71
C LYS A 209 -22.19 9.58 -2.30
#